data_76e11583ba6f2ab93c0cb51499e97f95
#
_entry.id   76e11583ba6f2ab93c0cb51499e97f95
#
_cell.length_a   1.000
_cell.length_b   1.000
_cell.length_c   1.000
_cell.angle_alpha   90.00
_cell.angle_beta   90.00
_cell.angle_gamma   90.00
#
_symmetry.space_group_name_H-M   'P 1'
#
loop_
_entity.id
_entity.type
_entity.pdbx_description
1 polymer ?
#
loop_
_entity_poly.entity_id
_entity_poly.type
_entity_poly.pdbx_seq_one_letter_code
_entity_poly.pdbx_strand_id
1 'polypeptide(L)'
;MSAEPQQPPKTVSAPLANWSQEHAVSLVPASEARPGRGGGENVYVLRDLPDQGYHLISFPCRERLEADQTDLLLEVKETPECTTNLAIYDYGNTCIAVIHVGSGALVGGWAAGRGGVVFEPIEDGWLRLRVRLPRTKQFKTYIGCADGLRAQYPGCDRPQFLIRDSVSFALQGTRDLRLQYPELVDLDRFTIVDVGAAGGLQPHWERLLASNAGHQFDVYLIEPGQGQAAHLRIDYHHHANVRVLELALGGQESRAPIYHTRFPDCTSARRPNREVLEQYAVRPCFEVVGEEIVSFVPYKTLVERGVAGAPDFLKLDVQGLEYEVLEGCGDLLSGCTGIELEAHYYPLYEGERLFGEIIELLDGFGFRLRKATPQHSFDGDLVEVNAVFTRSPQCIASDEGRLKLALVDRVLHLDRHGHGSILADQFRAP
;
A
#
# COMPACT_ATOMS: atom_id res chain seq x y z
N MET A 1 -34.08 -24.10 -4.46
CA MET A 1 -33.02 -23.13 -4.74
C MET A 1 -31.99 -23.85 -5.58
N SER A 2 -32.02 -23.65 -6.89
CA SER A 2 -31.03 -24.18 -7.83
C SER A 2 -29.77 -23.36 -7.68
N ALA A 3 -28.67 -24.01 -7.32
CA ALA A 3 -27.36 -23.36 -7.28
C ALA A 3 -27.05 -22.85 -8.71
N GLU A 4 -26.82 -21.55 -8.85
CA GLU A 4 -26.25 -20.99 -10.07
C GLU A 4 -24.93 -21.70 -10.38
N PRO A 5 -24.65 -22.03 -11.64
CA PRO A 5 -23.40 -22.64 -12.02
C PRO A 5 -22.27 -21.67 -11.68
N GLN A 6 -21.36 -22.12 -10.83
CA GLN A 6 -20.15 -21.33 -10.49
C GLN A 6 -19.39 -21.04 -11.79
N GLN A 7 -19.17 -19.77 -12.07
CA GLN A 7 -18.31 -19.38 -13.19
C GLN A 7 -16.91 -19.96 -12.99
N PRO A 8 -16.24 -20.41 -14.05
CA PRO A 8 -14.86 -20.87 -13.94
C PRO A 8 -13.98 -19.74 -13.38
N PRO A 9 -12.95 -20.08 -12.60
CA PRO A 9 -12.06 -19.09 -12.01
C PRO A 9 -11.40 -18.22 -13.09
N LYS A 10 -11.42 -16.90 -12.92
CA LYS A 10 -10.66 -15.97 -13.74
C LYS A 10 -9.18 -16.17 -13.42
N THR A 11 -8.34 -16.33 -14.43
CA THR A 11 -6.89 -16.43 -14.25
C THR A 11 -6.23 -15.12 -14.67
N VAL A 12 -5.42 -14.56 -13.78
CA VAL A 12 -4.58 -13.39 -14.05
C VAL A 12 -3.15 -13.88 -14.19
N SER A 13 -2.56 -13.72 -15.38
CA SER A 13 -1.15 -14.04 -15.60
C SER A 13 -0.26 -13.04 -14.89
N ALA A 14 0.79 -13.53 -14.25
CA ALA A 14 1.77 -12.74 -13.51
C ALA A 14 3.20 -13.06 -13.99
N PRO A 15 3.56 -12.64 -15.24
CA PRO A 15 4.89 -12.91 -15.79
C PRO A 15 5.98 -12.38 -14.88
N LEU A 16 7.01 -13.19 -14.61
CA LEU A 16 8.09 -12.84 -13.67
C LEU A 16 8.89 -11.61 -14.10
N ALA A 17 8.93 -11.28 -15.37
CA ALA A 17 9.51 -10.04 -15.87
C ALA A 17 8.84 -8.76 -15.31
N ASN A 18 7.59 -8.86 -14.83
CA ASN A 18 6.81 -7.76 -14.27
C ASN A 18 6.88 -7.69 -12.73
N TRP A 19 7.67 -8.56 -12.10
CA TRP A 19 7.84 -8.54 -10.65
C TRP A 19 8.90 -7.53 -10.23
N SER A 20 8.58 -6.73 -9.25
CA SER A 20 9.53 -5.78 -8.64
C SER A 20 10.49 -6.52 -7.71
N GLN A 21 11.78 -6.21 -7.81
CA GLN A 21 12.79 -6.67 -6.85
C GLN A 21 12.78 -5.69 -5.68
N GLU A 22 12.25 -6.12 -4.53
CA GLU A 22 12.00 -5.18 -3.43
C GLU A 22 13.23 -5.00 -2.52
N HIS A 23 14.09 -6.03 -2.38
CA HIS A 23 15.27 -5.96 -1.51
C HIS A 23 16.34 -6.98 -1.94
N ALA A 24 17.02 -7.58 -0.99
CA ALA A 24 18.19 -8.45 -1.11
C ALA A 24 17.97 -9.77 -1.91
N VAL A 25 17.21 -9.72 -2.99
CA VAL A 25 17.12 -10.81 -3.98
C VAL A 25 17.26 -10.26 -5.39
N SER A 26 17.77 -11.07 -6.30
CA SER A 26 17.72 -10.81 -7.73
C SER A 26 16.94 -11.91 -8.46
N LEU A 27 16.17 -11.50 -9.46
CA LEU A 27 15.43 -12.37 -10.36
C LEU A 27 15.97 -12.18 -11.76
N VAL A 28 16.67 -13.17 -12.29
CA VAL A 28 17.31 -13.11 -13.61
C VAL A 28 16.90 -14.29 -14.47
N PRO A 29 16.73 -14.11 -15.80
CA PRO A 29 16.51 -15.23 -16.71
C PRO A 29 17.61 -16.28 -16.56
N ALA A 30 17.24 -17.57 -16.54
CA ALA A 30 18.22 -18.65 -16.36
C ALA A 30 19.25 -18.71 -17.49
N SER A 31 18.90 -18.23 -18.69
CA SER A 31 19.81 -18.05 -19.82
C SER A 31 20.93 -17.05 -19.56
N GLU A 32 20.68 -16.02 -18.78
CA GLU A 32 21.66 -15.00 -18.39
C GLU A 32 22.51 -15.45 -17.20
N ALA A 33 21.93 -16.23 -16.28
CA ALA A 33 22.63 -16.73 -15.10
C ALA A 33 23.70 -17.80 -15.44
N ARG A 34 23.55 -18.53 -16.55
CA ARG A 34 24.52 -19.54 -17.05
C ARG A 34 24.56 -19.51 -18.58
N PRO A 35 25.37 -18.65 -19.21
CA PRO A 35 25.56 -18.67 -20.65
C PRO A 35 26.13 -20.06 -21.08
N GLY A 36 25.36 -20.80 -21.92
CA GLY A 36 25.84 -22.05 -22.54
C GLY A 36 25.16 -23.35 -22.11
N ARG A 37 24.20 -23.36 -21.19
CA ARG A 37 23.28 -24.49 -21.00
C ARG A 37 21.87 -24.03 -21.31
N GLY A 38 21.24 -24.62 -22.33
CA GLY A 38 19.92 -24.33 -22.80
C GLY A 38 18.87 -24.40 -21.67
N GLY A 39 18.69 -23.29 -20.99
CA GLY A 39 17.51 -23.03 -20.18
C GLY A 39 16.39 -22.72 -21.14
N GLY A 40 15.24 -23.39 -21.01
CA GLY A 40 14.04 -23.03 -21.78
C GLY A 40 13.72 -21.55 -21.59
N GLU A 41 13.16 -20.91 -22.61
CA GLU A 41 12.94 -19.46 -22.69
C GLU A 41 12.11 -18.85 -21.54
N ASN A 42 11.63 -19.62 -20.56
CA ASN A 42 10.66 -19.21 -19.54
C ASN A 42 11.04 -19.68 -18.12
N VAL A 43 12.30 -19.63 -17.75
CA VAL A 43 12.77 -19.97 -16.40
C VAL A 43 13.63 -18.85 -15.84
N TYR A 44 13.34 -18.46 -14.60
CA TYR A 44 14.08 -17.45 -13.86
C TYR A 44 14.80 -18.05 -12.64
N VAL A 45 15.92 -17.46 -12.28
CA VAL A 45 16.69 -17.82 -11.09
C VAL A 45 16.40 -16.76 -10.01
N LEU A 46 15.86 -17.19 -8.88
CA LEU A 46 15.79 -16.38 -7.68
C LEU A 46 17.10 -16.56 -6.89
N ARG A 47 17.90 -15.52 -6.85
CA ARG A 47 19.18 -15.48 -6.13
C ARG A 47 19.02 -14.67 -4.86
N ASP A 48 19.50 -15.24 -3.77
CA ASP A 48 19.63 -14.58 -2.48
C ASP A 48 20.91 -13.72 -2.47
N LEU A 49 20.81 -12.44 -2.05
CA LEU A 49 21.93 -11.51 -2.01
C LEU A 49 22.44 -11.32 -0.57
N PRO A 50 23.74 -11.01 -0.38
CA PRO A 50 24.34 -10.88 0.94
C PRO A 50 23.98 -9.53 1.57
N ASP A 51 22.76 -9.40 2.10
CA ASP A 51 22.25 -8.23 2.78
C ASP A 51 21.49 -8.63 4.05
N GLN A 52 21.31 -7.68 4.96
CA GLN A 52 20.56 -7.82 6.23
C GLN A 52 19.11 -7.34 6.06
N GLY A 53 18.50 -7.58 4.92
CA GLY A 53 17.18 -7.08 4.59
C GLY A 53 16.12 -8.18 4.41
N TYR A 54 14.99 -7.78 3.84
CA TYR A 54 14.00 -8.70 3.30
C TYR A 54 14.48 -9.26 1.97
N HIS A 55 14.25 -10.54 1.73
CA HIS A 55 14.69 -11.25 0.53
C HIS A 55 13.49 -11.60 -0.34
N LEU A 56 12.81 -10.59 -0.89
CA LEU A 56 11.49 -10.71 -1.52
C LEU A 56 11.42 -10.00 -2.89
N ILE A 57 10.67 -10.59 -3.80
CA ILE A 57 10.13 -9.95 -5.00
C ILE A 57 8.63 -9.79 -4.85
N SER A 58 8.02 -8.78 -5.47
CA SER A 58 6.59 -8.54 -5.37
C SER A 58 5.89 -8.41 -6.70
N PHE A 59 4.60 -8.73 -6.71
CA PHE A 59 3.70 -8.53 -7.84
C PHE A 59 2.37 -7.94 -7.39
N PRO A 60 1.91 -6.83 -8.00
CA PRO A 60 0.62 -6.25 -7.72
C PRO A 60 -0.48 -6.99 -8.50
N CYS A 61 -1.35 -7.73 -7.80
CA CYS A 61 -2.56 -8.31 -8.39
C CYS A 61 -3.79 -7.64 -7.78
N ARG A 62 -4.27 -6.57 -8.41
CA ARG A 62 -5.40 -5.75 -7.90
C ARG A 62 -6.71 -6.50 -7.90
N GLU A 63 -6.92 -7.38 -8.85
CA GLU A 63 -8.13 -8.21 -8.98
C GLU A 63 -8.36 -9.09 -7.75
N ARG A 64 -7.34 -9.36 -6.94
CA ARG A 64 -7.47 -10.05 -5.65
C ARG A 64 -8.40 -9.33 -4.67
N LEU A 65 -8.49 -8.02 -4.74
CA LEU A 65 -9.30 -7.21 -3.83
C LEU A 65 -10.79 -7.47 -3.99
N GLU A 66 -11.20 -7.89 -5.17
CA GLU A 66 -12.59 -8.20 -5.52
C GLU A 66 -12.93 -9.69 -5.44
N ALA A 67 -11.92 -10.55 -5.48
CA ALA A 67 -12.13 -11.99 -5.45
C ALA A 67 -12.55 -12.47 -4.06
N ASP A 68 -13.50 -13.42 -4.00
CA ASP A 68 -13.85 -14.09 -2.75
C ASP A 68 -12.75 -15.06 -2.31
N GLN A 69 -12.03 -15.62 -3.27
CA GLN A 69 -10.91 -16.51 -3.07
C GLN A 69 -9.85 -16.28 -4.14
N THR A 70 -8.59 -16.29 -3.73
CA THR A 70 -7.43 -16.19 -4.61
C THR A 70 -6.47 -17.33 -4.30
N ASP A 71 -6.06 -18.07 -5.32
CA ASP A 71 -4.98 -19.04 -5.24
C ASP A 71 -3.81 -18.54 -6.11
N LEU A 72 -2.60 -18.47 -5.53
CA LEU A 72 -1.36 -18.27 -6.26
C LEU A 72 -0.90 -19.61 -6.83
N LEU A 73 -0.59 -19.64 -8.11
CA LEU A 73 -0.10 -20.81 -8.85
C LEU A 73 1.32 -20.52 -9.32
N LEU A 74 2.26 -21.40 -8.99
CA LEU A 74 3.64 -21.29 -9.49
C LEU A 74 4.29 -22.65 -9.61
N GLU A 75 5.32 -22.75 -10.47
CA GLU A 75 6.19 -23.91 -10.59
C GLU A 75 7.61 -23.54 -10.19
N VAL A 76 8.17 -24.28 -9.24
CA VAL A 76 9.44 -23.98 -8.60
C VAL A 76 10.29 -25.25 -8.46
N LYS A 77 11.62 -25.06 -8.49
CA LYS A 77 12.60 -26.13 -8.24
C LYS A 77 13.75 -25.54 -7.42
N GLU A 78 14.26 -26.31 -6.45
CA GLU A 78 15.49 -25.95 -5.75
C GLU A 78 16.70 -26.03 -6.67
N THR A 79 17.64 -25.10 -6.49
CA THR A 79 18.97 -25.25 -7.09
C THR A 79 19.83 -26.19 -6.23
N PRO A 80 20.92 -26.76 -6.78
CA PRO A 80 21.88 -27.56 -5.98
C PRO A 80 22.52 -26.75 -4.84
N GLU A 81 22.47 -25.43 -4.89
CA GLU A 81 23.07 -24.53 -3.91
C GLU A 81 22.05 -23.99 -2.90
N CYS A 82 20.80 -24.44 -2.98
CA CYS A 82 19.71 -23.95 -2.14
C CYS A 82 19.98 -24.26 -0.66
N THR A 83 19.86 -23.24 0.18
CA THR A 83 20.04 -23.33 1.65
C THR A 83 18.89 -22.71 2.42
N THR A 84 17.89 -22.18 1.71
CA THR A 84 16.75 -21.45 2.31
C THR A 84 15.42 -22.10 1.94
N ASN A 85 14.33 -21.63 2.54
CA ASN A 85 12.98 -22.02 2.18
C ASN A 85 12.37 -21.01 1.22
N LEU A 86 11.44 -21.45 0.36
CA LEU A 86 10.58 -20.55 -0.41
C LEU A 86 9.55 -19.92 0.53
N ALA A 87 9.46 -18.62 0.52
CA ALA A 87 8.51 -17.88 1.35
C ALA A 87 7.50 -17.10 0.51
N ILE A 88 6.26 -17.07 0.97
CA ILE A 88 5.17 -16.28 0.37
C ILE A 88 4.60 -15.41 1.48
N TYR A 89 4.55 -14.11 1.22
CA TYR A 89 4.05 -13.11 2.15
C TYR A 89 2.97 -12.25 1.52
N ASP A 90 2.11 -11.69 2.34
CA ASP A 90 1.22 -10.59 2.02
C ASP A 90 1.82 -9.28 2.54
N TYR A 91 1.35 -8.16 2.05
CA TYR A 91 1.77 -6.84 2.52
C TYR A 91 1.55 -6.71 4.04
N GLY A 92 2.49 -6.05 4.74
CA GLY A 92 2.48 -5.97 6.20
C GLY A 92 3.11 -7.19 6.89
N ASN A 93 3.98 -7.93 6.19
CA ASN A 93 4.78 -9.06 6.71
C ASN A 93 3.95 -10.26 7.21
N THR A 94 2.70 -10.41 6.76
CA THR A 94 1.95 -11.61 7.06
C THR A 94 2.54 -12.79 6.29
N CYS A 95 3.22 -13.69 7.00
CA CYS A 95 3.74 -14.94 6.45
C CYS A 95 2.56 -15.85 6.05
N ILE A 96 2.37 -16.03 4.74
CA ILE A 96 1.31 -16.91 4.21
C ILE A 96 1.78 -18.35 4.23
N ALA A 97 2.94 -18.64 3.66
CA ALA A 97 3.51 -19.97 3.60
C ALA A 97 5.03 -19.90 3.55
N VAL A 98 5.69 -20.79 4.28
CA VAL A 98 7.11 -21.10 4.14
C VAL A 98 7.23 -22.58 3.76
N ILE A 99 7.91 -22.87 2.68
CA ILE A 99 7.90 -24.15 1.99
C ILE A 99 9.33 -24.62 1.78
N HIS A 100 9.63 -25.82 2.23
CA HIS A 100 10.84 -26.55 1.85
C HIS A 100 10.56 -27.26 0.53
N VAL A 101 11.05 -26.69 -0.56
CA VAL A 101 10.69 -27.11 -1.93
C VAL A 101 11.17 -28.53 -2.23
N GLY A 102 12.38 -28.89 -1.84
CA GLY A 102 12.96 -30.22 -2.13
C GLY A 102 12.20 -31.39 -1.50
N SER A 103 11.55 -31.17 -0.34
CA SER A 103 10.71 -32.21 0.30
C SER A 103 9.23 -32.04 0.00
N GLY A 104 8.80 -30.92 -0.60
CA GLY A 104 7.39 -30.56 -0.77
C GLY A 104 6.67 -30.40 0.57
N ALA A 105 7.35 -29.89 1.59
CA ALA A 105 6.81 -29.75 2.94
C ALA A 105 6.53 -28.30 3.30
N LEU A 106 5.34 -28.06 3.91
CA LEU A 106 5.01 -26.78 4.49
C LEU A 106 5.71 -26.66 5.86
N VAL A 107 6.62 -25.70 6.00
CA VAL A 107 7.36 -25.41 7.24
C VAL A 107 6.52 -24.60 8.21
N GLY A 108 5.69 -23.66 7.73
CA GLY A 108 4.84 -22.82 8.56
C GLY A 108 4.10 -21.75 7.76
N GLY A 109 3.52 -20.78 8.47
CA GLY A 109 2.75 -19.67 7.93
C GLY A 109 1.23 -19.83 8.14
N TRP A 110 0.47 -18.81 7.69
CA TRP A 110 -0.99 -18.76 7.83
C TRP A 110 -1.71 -19.97 7.20
N ALA A 111 -1.19 -20.49 6.08
CA ALA A 111 -1.75 -21.63 5.36
C ALA A 111 -1.55 -22.98 6.10
N ALA A 112 -0.67 -23.01 7.12
CA ALA A 112 -0.40 -24.21 7.89
C ALA A 112 -1.66 -24.65 8.68
N GLY A 113 -1.99 -25.93 8.59
CA GLY A 113 -3.18 -26.49 9.25
C GLY A 113 -4.52 -26.12 8.61
N ARG A 114 -4.55 -25.37 7.51
CA ARG A 114 -5.77 -24.91 6.84
C ARG A 114 -5.99 -25.52 5.45
N GLY A 115 -5.12 -26.46 5.05
CA GLY A 115 -5.15 -27.02 3.70
C GLY A 115 -4.94 -25.99 2.58
N GLY A 116 -4.27 -24.89 2.92
CA GLY A 116 -4.08 -23.76 2.02
C GLY A 116 -2.94 -23.91 1.02
N VAL A 117 -2.16 -24.99 1.07
CA VAL A 117 -1.08 -25.30 0.12
C VAL A 117 -1.29 -26.70 -0.44
N VAL A 118 -1.25 -26.78 -1.76
CA VAL A 118 -1.28 -28.06 -2.50
C VAL A 118 0.02 -28.20 -3.26
N PHE A 119 0.64 -29.35 -3.11
CA PHE A 119 1.91 -29.72 -3.75
C PHE A 119 1.64 -30.78 -4.82
N GLU A 120 2.11 -30.54 -6.03
CA GLU A 120 2.04 -31.48 -7.14
C GLU A 120 3.45 -31.64 -7.74
N PRO A 121 4.14 -32.77 -7.48
CA PRO A 121 5.40 -33.09 -8.15
C PRO A 121 5.16 -33.22 -9.65
N ILE A 122 6.02 -32.59 -10.45
CA ILE A 122 6.03 -32.69 -11.91
C ILE A 122 7.39 -33.14 -12.41
N GLU A 123 7.58 -33.25 -13.73
CA GLU A 123 8.81 -33.81 -14.33
C GLU A 123 10.08 -33.06 -13.88
N ASP A 124 11.22 -33.75 -13.89
CA ASP A 124 12.56 -33.22 -13.65
C ASP A 124 12.76 -32.52 -12.28
N GLY A 125 12.03 -32.95 -11.26
CA GLY A 125 12.16 -32.42 -9.90
C GLY A 125 11.57 -31.01 -9.71
N TRP A 126 10.71 -30.59 -10.60
CA TRP A 126 9.87 -29.40 -10.42
C TRP A 126 8.69 -29.73 -9.51
N LEU A 127 8.26 -28.71 -8.77
CA LEU A 127 7.10 -28.76 -7.89
C LEU A 127 6.10 -27.67 -8.33
N ARG A 128 4.88 -28.08 -8.67
CA ARG A 128 3.79 -27.15 -8.87
C ARG A 128 3.12 -26.86 -7.53
N LEU A 129 2.98 -25.59 -7.21
CA LEU A 129 2.37 -25.11 -5.99
C LEU A 129 1.07 -24.39 -6.31
N ARG A 130 0.05 -24.70 -5.52
CA ARG A 130 -1.15 -23.88 -5.39
C ARG A 130 -1.22 -23.40 -3.95
N VAL A 131 -1.10 -22.10 -3.73
CA VAL A 131 -1.12 -21.50 -2.40
C VAL A 131 -2.36 -20.63 -2.26
N ARG A 132 -3.26 -21.02 -1.34
CA ARG A 132 -4.41 -20.21 -0.97
C ARG A 132 -3.92 -18.97 -0.25
N LEU A 133 -4.23 -17.81 -0.83
CA LEU A 133 -3.93 -16.53 -0.21
C LEU A 133 -5.08 -16.14 0.74
N PRO A 134 -4.78 -15.55 1.90
CA PRO A 134 -5.82 -15.03 2.75
C PRO A 134 -6.61 -13.95 2.02
N ARG A 135 -7.86 -13.78 2.43
CA ARG A 135 -8.64 -12.63 2.00
C ARG A 135 -7.98 -11.38 2.56
N THR A 136 -7.55 -10.50 1.68
CA THR A 136 -6.75 -9.34 2.05
C THR A 136 -7.39 -8.06 1.56
N LYS A 137 -7.00 -6.95 2.19
CA LYS A 137 -7.24 -5.60 1.68
C LYS A 137 -6.06 -5.13 0.82
N GLN A 138 -5.04 -5.98 0.65
CA GLN A 138 -3.80 -5.69 -0.05
C GLN A 138 -3.74 -6.38 -1.41
N PHE A 139 -3.13 -5.72 -2.38
CA PHE A 139 -3.03 -6.24 -3.74
C PHE A 139 -1.65 -6.83 -4.07
N LYS A 140 -0.61 -6.47 -3.34
CA LYS A 140 0.74 -7.03 -3.54
C LYS A 140 0.88 -8.40 -2.90
N THR A 141 1.57 -9.30 -3.60
CA THR A 141 2.00 -10.60 -3.11
C THR A 141 3.50 -10.68 -3.25
N TYR A 142 4.18 -11.20 -2.24
CA TYR A 142 5.63 -11.32 -2.19
C TYR A 142 6.03 -12.77 -2.24
N ILE A 143 7.08 -13.08 -3.02
CA ILE A 143 7.74 -14.37 -3.08
C ILE A 143 9.21 -14.14 -2.82
N GLY A 144 9.86 -15.01 -2.06
CA GLY A 144 11.28 -14.88 -1.81
C GLY A 144 11.86 -16.02 -0.99
N CYS A 145 12.97 -15.73 -0.32
CA CYS A 145 13.71 -16.65 0.49
C CYS A 145 13.47 -16.42 1.98
N ALA A 146 13.52 -17.45 2.79
CA ALA A 146 13.42 -17.36 4.25
C ALA A 146 14.36 -18.33 4.95
N ASP A 147 14.99 -17.88 6.02
CA ASP A 147 15.67 -18.74 6.99
C ASP A 147 14.68 -19.15 8.09
N GLY A 148 14.29 -20.42 8.08
CA GLY A 148 13.16 -20.88 8.90
C GLY A 148 11.87 -20.14 8.50
N LEU A 149 11.29 -19.37 9.41
CA LEU A 149 10.10 -18.53 9.18
C LEU A 149 10.43 -17.04 8.96
N ARG A 150 11.72 -16.69 8.89
CA ARG A 150 12.17 -15.29 8.81
C ARG A 150 12.50 -14.91 7.37
N ALA A 151 11.83 -13.91 6.84
CA ALA A 151 12.18 -13.29 5.55
C ALA A 151 13.35 -12.30 5.68
N GLN A 152 13.66 -11.86 6.89
CA GLN A 152 14.75 -10.94 7.19
C GLN A 152 15.89 -11.71 7.88
N TYR A 153 17.02 -11.86 7.19
CA TYR A 153 18.19 -12.61 7.64
C TYR A 153 19.44 -12.17 6.84
N PRO A 154 20.69 -12.53 7.26
CA PRO A 154 21.86 -12.34 6.44
C PRO A 154 21.80 -13.25 5.20
N GLY A 155 21.77 -12.68 4.02
CA GLY A 155 21.75 -13.45 2.78
C GLY A 155 23.07 -14.15 2.47
N CYS A 156 23.09 -15.01 1.46
CA CYS A 156 24.21 -15.91 1.18
C CYS A 156 24.84 -15.78 -0.22
N ASP A 157 24.40 -14.86 -1.06
CA ASP A 157 24.81 -14.66 -2.46
C ASP A 157 24.77 -15.95 -3.31
N ARG A 158 23.72 -16.74 -3.17
CA ARG A 158 23.55 -18.00 -3.89
C ARG A 158 22.23 -18.07 -4.64
N PRO A 159 22.18 -18.74 -5.81
CA PRO A 159 20.93 -19.09 -6.44
C PRO A 159 20.16 -20.10 -5.56
N GLN A 160 18.92 -19.77 -5.18
CA GLN A 160 18.11 -20.60 -4.31
C GLN A 160 17.08 -21.42 -5.08
N PHE A 161 16.32 -20.77 -5.97
CA PHE A 161 15.21 -21.39 -6.66
C PHE A 161 15.23 -21.07 -8.15
N LEU A 162 14.76 -22.04 -8.94
CA LEU A 162 14.32 -21.85 -10.31
C LEU A 162 12.81 -21.69 -10.30
N ILE A 163 12.28 -20.67 -10.95
CA ILE A 163 10.84 -20.42 -11.05
C ILE A 163 10.47 -20.31 -12.53
N ARG A 164 9.45 -21.04 -12.99
CA ARG A 164 8.92 -20.90 -14.35
C ARG A 164 8.07 -19.65 -14.47
N ASP A 165 8.10 -19.03 -15.64
CA ASP A 165 7.31 -17.84 -15.99
C ASP A 165 5.81 -18.17 -16.22
N SER A 166 5.30 -19.13 -15.47
CA SER A 166 3.91 -19.58 -15.48
C SER A 166 3.13 -19.10 -14.24
N VAL A 167 3.70 -18.14 -13.49
CA VAL A 167 3.06 -17.63 -12.27
C VAL A 167 1.73 -16.97 -12.62
N SER A 168 0.70 -17.30 -11.88
CA SER A 168 -0.63 -16.75 -12.09
C SER A 168 -1.47 -16.76 -10.83
N PHE A 169 -2.55 -15.96 -10.83
CA PHE A 169 -3.56 -15.93 -9.78
C PHE A 169 -4.86 -16.49 -10.31
N ALA A 170 -5.41 -17.50 -9.64
CA ALA A 170 -6.75 -18.00 -9.89
C ALA A 170 -7.74 -17.33 -8.94
N LEU A 171 -8.64 -16.54 -9.49
CA LEU A 171 -9.62 -15.73 -8.77
C LEU A 171 -11.00 -16.40 -8.86
N GLN A 172 -11.66 -16.56 -7.72
CA GLN A 172 -13.02 -17.13 -7.65
C GLN A 172 -13.96 -16.15 -6.96
N GLY A 173 -15.13 -15.95 -7.58
CA GLY A 173 -16.15 -15.01 -7.11
C GLY A 173 -15.72 -13.56 -7.36
N THR A 174 -16.61 -12.78 -7.94
CA THR A 174 -16.46 -11.33 -8.06
C THR A 174 -17.64 -10.69 -7.35
N ARG A 175 -17.37 -9.66 -6.55
CA ARG A 175 -18.43 -8.90 -5.90
C ARG A 175 -18.88 -7.77 -6.81
N ASP A 176 -20.20 -7.60 -6.89
CA ASP A 176 -20.73 -6.34 -7.39
C ASP A 176 -20.51 -5.25 -6.33
N LEU A 177 -19.52 -4.40 -6.53
CA LEU A 177 -19.19 -3.33 -5.59
C LEU A 177 -20.31 -2.28 -5.51
N ARG A 178 -21.18 -2.17 -6.50
CA ARG A 178 -22.35 -1.28 -6.45
C ARG A 178 -23.36 -1.71 -5.40
N LEU A 179 -23.45 -3.01 -5.09
CA LEU A 179 -24.24 -3.49 -3.95
C LEU A 179 -23.63 -3.09 -2.60
N GLN A 180 -22.31 -3.00 -2.54
CA GLN A 180 -21.62 -2.59 -1.32
C GLN A 180 -21.51 -1.06 -1.20
N TYR A 181 -21.37 -0.35 -2.31
CA TYR A 181 -21.21 1.09 -2.46
C TYR A 181 -22.27 1.62 -3.42
N PRO A 182 -23.54 1.74 -2.97
CA PRO A 182 -24.62 2.22 -3.84
C PRO A 182 -24.40 3.64 -4.35
N GLU A 183 -23.56 4.43 -3.67
CA GLU A 183 -23.15 5.77 -4.08
C GLU A 183 -22.50 5.77 -5.48
N LEU A 184 -21.84 4.68 -5.88
CA LEU A 184 -21.21 4.53 -7.20
C LEU A 184 -22.21 4.51 -8.37
N VAL A 185 -23.50 4.34 -8.11
CA VAL A 185 -24.53 4.37 -9.17
C VAL A 185 -24.72 5.77 -9.73
N ASP A 186 -24.75 6.77 -8.83
CA ASP A 186 -25.05 8.15 -9.17
C ASP A 186 -23.79 9.05 -9.14
N LEU A 187 -22.63 8.50 -8.81
CA LEU A 187 -21.37 9.21 -8.77
C LEU A 187 -20.83 9.40 -10.19
N ASP A 188 -20.59 10.64 -10.60
CA ASP A 188 -19.93 10.94 -11.86
C ASP A 188 -18.40 10.80 -11.75
N ARG A 189 -17.77 11.59 -10.90
CA ARG A 189 -16.33 11.63 -10.67
C ARG A 189 -15.98 11.77 -9.20
N PHE A 190 -14.85 11.14 -8.83
CA PHE A 190 -14.28 11.25 -7.48
C PHE A 190 -12.75 11.36 -7.58
N THR A 191 -12.21 12.45 -7.09
CA THR A 191 -10.77 12.72 -7.14
C THR A 191 -10.10 12.34 -5.83
N ILE A 192 -9.14 11.42 -5.91
CA ILE A 192 -8.29 10.98 -4.81
C ILE A 192 -6.90 11.56 -5.01
N VAL A 193 -6.38 12.20 -3.96
CA VAL A 193 -5.00 12.69 -3.93
C VAL A 193 -4.27 12.01 -2.78
N ASP A 194 -3.21 11.29 -3.09
CA ASP A 194 -2.36 10.61 -2.13
C ASP A 194 -0.97 11.25 -2.14
N VAL A 195 -0.57 11.85 -1.04
CA VAL A 195 0.69 12.58 -0.89
C VAL A 195 1.62 11.79 0.04
N GLY A 196 2.85 11.57 -0.41
CA GLY A 196 3.74 10.58 0.18
C GLY A 196 3.30 9.17 -0.24
N ALA A 197 3.05 8.99 -1.53
CA ALA A 197 2.40 7.81 -2.09
C ALA A 197 3.36 6.63 -2.35
N ALA A 198 4.55 6.58 -1.73
CA ALA A 198 5.57 5.55 -1.98
C ALA A 198 5.04 4.10 -1.96
N GLY A 199 4.07 3.82 -1.08
CA GLY A 199 3.41 2.51 -0.95
C GLY A 199 2.24 2.27 -1.91
N GLY A 200 1.87 3.24 -2.75
CA GLY A 200 0.66 3.21 -3.58
C GLY A 200 -0.61 3.53 -2.80
N LEU A 201 -1.75 3.49 -3.49
CA LEU A 201 -3.06 3.82 -2.94
C LEU A 201 -3.41 2.93 -1.74
N GLN A 202 -4.11 3.51 -0.76
CA GLN A 202 -4.63 2.73 0.36
C GLN A 202 -5.55 1.60 -0.12
N PRO A 203 -5.51 0.42 0.50
CA PRO A 203 -6.17 -0.80 0.00
C PRO A 203 -7.67 -0.66 -0.24
N HIS A 204 -8.35 0.18 0.53
CA HIS A 204 -9.78 0.40 0.38
C HIS A 204 -10.11 1.23 -0.87
N TRP A 205 -9.26 2.18 -1.28
CA TRP A 205 -9.38 2.94 -2.52
C TRP A 205 -8.89 2.12 -3.71
N GLU A 206 -7.78 1.38 -3.54
CA GLU A 206 -7.25 0.48 -4.56
C GLU A 206 -8.30 -0.52 -5.06
N ARG A 207 -9.10 -1.05 -4.14
CA ARG A 207 -10.19 -1.95 -4.45
C ARG A 207 -11.26 -1.32 -5.35
N LEU A 208 -11.60 -0.05 -5.12
CA LEU A 208 -12.55 0.68 -5.95
C LEU A 208 -11.97 1.00 -7.32
N LEU A 209 -10.70 1.42 -7.37
CA LEU A 209 -9.98 1.67 -8.62
C LEU A 209 -9.89 0.41 -9.50
N ALA A 210 -9.66 -0.76 -8.91
CA ALA A 210 -9.56 -2.04 -9.60
C ALA A 210 -10.91 -2.56 -10.12
N SER A 211 -12.02 -1.98 -9.67
CA SER A 211 -13.38 -2.42 -9.98
C SER A 211 -13.91 -1.88 -11.31
N ASN A 212 -15.12 -2.35 -11.69
CA ASN A 212 -15.86 -1.79 -12.81
C ASN A 212 -16.20 -0.30 -12.66
N ALA A 213 -16.20 0.22 -11.43
CA ALA A 213 -16.39 1.63 -11.13
C ALA A 213 -15.06 2.43 -11.17
N GLY A 214 -13.94 1.76 -11.40
CA GLY A 214 -12.61 2.40 -11.38
C GLY A 214 -12.48 3.61 -12.30
N HIS A 215 -13.20 3.64 -13.40
CA HIS A 215 -13.24 4.76 -14.35
C HIS A 215 -13.84 6.05 -13.76
N GLN A 216 -14.57 5.99 -12.64
CA GLN A 216 -15.16 7.13 -11.94
C GLN A 216 -14.15 7.84 -11.02
N PHE A 217 -12.97 7.25 -10.81
CA PHE A 217 -11.95 7.78 -9.92
C PHE A 217 -10.83 8.44 -10.72
N ASP A 218 -10.51 9.69 -10.46
CA ASP A 218 -9.27 10.33 -10.88
C ASP A 218 -8.29 10.29 -9.71
N VAL A 219 -7.10 9.73 -9.92
CA VAL A 219 -6.13 9.49 -8.85
C VAL A 219 -4.83 10.24 -9.14
N TYR A 220 -4.36 10.99 -8.16
CA TYR A 220 -3.07 11.66 -8.18
C TYR A 220 -2.19 11.09 -7.07
N LEU A 221 -1.14 10.37 -7.45
CA LEU A 221 -0.12 9.84 -6.54
C LEU A 221 1.07 10.80 -6.58
N ILE A 222 1.37 11.43 -5.46
CA ILE A 222 2.40 12.46 -5.36
C ILE A 222 3.55 11.90 -4.53
N GLU A 223 4.72 11.76 -5.17
CA GLU A 223 5.89 11.13 -4.59
C GLU A 223 7.16 11.81 -5.14
N PRO A 224 7.96 12.50 -4.31
CA PRO A 224 9.17 13.16 -4.76
C PRO A 224 10.32 12.21 -5.09
N GLY A 225 10.39 11.04 -4.48
CA GLY A 225 11.44 10.05 -4.68
C GLY A 225 11.38 9.45 -6.09
N GLN A 226 12.41 9.68 -6.91
CA GLN A 226 12.46 9.23 -8.31
C GLN A 226 12.24 7.71 -8.45
N GLY A 227 12.88 6.92 -7.58
CA GLY A 227 12.74 5.45 -7.59
C GLY A 227 11.32 5.00 -7.28
N GLN A 228 10.72 5.54 -6.22
CA GLN A 228 9.36 5.25 -5.80
C GLN A 228 8.34 5.71 -6.84
N ALA A 229 8.50 6.92 -7.39
CA ALA A 229 7.65 7.41 -8.47
C ALA A 229 7.73 6.55 -9.74
N ALA A 230 8.91 6.02 -10.07
CA ALA A 230 9.08 5.08 -11.18
C ALA A 230 8.34 3.76 -10.93
N HIS A 231 8.42 3.21 -9.72
CA HIS A 231 7.67 2.01 -9.33
C HIS A 231 6.15 2.24 -9.40
N LEU A 232 5.66 3.37 -8.89
CA LEU A 232 4.25 3.73 -9.00
C LEU A 232 3.78 3.80 -10.46
N ARG A 233 4.58 4.38 -11.36
CA ARG A 233 4.24 4.42 -12.80
C ARG A 233 4.14 3.02 -13.40
N ILE A 234 5.00 2.09 -12.98
CA ILE A 234 4.93 0.69 -13.39
C ILE A 234 3.67 0.02 -12.84
N ASP A 235 3.41 0.18 -11.53
CA ASP A 235 2.27 -0.44 -10.86
C ASP A 235 0.92 0.02 -11.41
N TYR A 236 0.82 1.29 -11.83
CA TYR A 236 -0.43 1.90 -12.29
C TYR A 236 -0.49 2.15 -13.81
N HIS A 237 0.46 1.62 -14.61
CA HIS A 237 0.57 1.92 -16.04
C HIS A 237 -0.69 1.63 -16.87
N HIS A 238 -1.52 0.70 -16.42
CA HIS A 238 -2.76 0.30 -17.11
C HIS A 238 -4.00 1.08 -16.64
N HIS A 239 -3.86 1.99 -15.67
CA HIS A 239 -4.93 2.87 -15.22
C HIS A 239 -4.76 4.27 -15.81
N ALA A 240 -5.46 4.56 -16.90
CA ALA A 240 -5.34 5.85 -17.61
C ALA A 240 -5.76 7.07 -16.76
N ASN A 241 -6.52 6.82 -15.70
CA ASN A 241 -7.02 7.81 -14.73
C ASN A 241 -6.14 7.95 -13.49
N VAL A 242 -5.00 7.26 -13.43
CA VAL A 242 -3.99 7.43 -12.38
C VAL A 242 -2.81 8.25 -12.92
N ARG A 243 -2.42 9.28 -12.21
CA ARG A 243 -1.28 10.14 -12.54
C ARG A 243 -0.28 10.15 -11.40
N VAL A 244 0.96 9.84 -11.70
CA VAL A 244 2.08 9.90 -10.75
C VAL A 244 2.84 11.20 -10.97
N LEU A 245 2.83 12.08 -9.97
CA LEU A 245 3.52 13.37 -9.98
C LEU A 245 4.79 13.27 -9.13
N GLU A 246 5.94 13.36 -9.79
CA GLU A 246 7.26 13.31 -9.16
C GLU A 246 7.66 14.72 -8.67
N LEU A 247 7.08 15.12 -7.54
CA LEU A 247 7.31 16.40 -6.90
C LEU A 247 6.93 16.33 -5.42
N ALA A 248 7.37 17.32 -4.63
CA ALA A 248 6.96 17.48 -3.24
C ALA A 248 5.90 18.58 -3.09
N LEU A 249 4.98 18.40 -2.13
CA LEU A 249 4.01 19.43 -1.76
C LEU A 249 4.46 20.19 -0.51
N GLY A 250 4.03 21.45 -0.44
CA GLY A 250 4.26 22.32 0.71
C GLY A 250 3.31 23.52 0.71
N GLY A 251 3.45 24.43 1.69
CA GLY A 251 2.60 25.62 1.81
C GLY A 251 2.88 26.71 0.78
N GLN A 252 4.08 26.73 0.18
CA GLN A 252 4.51 27.70 -0.82
C GLN A 252 5.51 27.11 -1.81
N GLU A 253 5.66 27.75 -2.97
CA GLU A 253 6.71 27.35 -3.91
C GLU A 253 8.09 27.65 -3.31
N SER A 254 8.92 26.61 -3.22
CA SER A 254 10.25 26.70 -2.65
C SER A 254 11.17 25.60 -3.15
N ARG A 255 12.46 25.71 -2.81
CA ARG A 255 13.40 24.59 -2.93
C ARG A 255 14.01 24.35 -1.56
N ALA A 256 13.90 23.13 -1.07
CA ALA A 256 14.38 22.73 0.25
C ALA A 256 14.90 21.30 0.22
N PRO A 257 15.72 20.90 1.21
CA PRO A 257 16.20 19.54 1.31
C PRO A 257 15.08 18.58 1.72
N ILE A 258 15.15 17.33 1.22
CA ILE A 258 14.60 16.14 1.86
C ILE A 258 15.76 15.45 2.55
N TYR A 259 15.58 15.07 3.81
CA TYR A 259 16.54 14.36 4.64
C TYR A 259 16.25 12.86 4.58
N HIS A 260 17.05 12.14 3.79
CA HIS A 260 16.98 10.68 3.74
C HIS A 260 17.51 10.09 5.03
N THR A 261 16.70 9.27 5.67
CA THR A 261 17.07 8.64 6.94
C THR A 261 17.48 7.19 6.74
N ARG A 262 18.12 6.59 7.73
CA ARG A 262 18.53 5.18 7.73
C ARG A 262 17.35 4.25 7.50
N PHE A 263 16.19 4.54 8.09
CA PHE A 263 14.94 3.84 7.81
C PHE A 263 14.12 4.74 6.87
N PRO A 264 13.87 4.31 5.62
CA PRO A 264 13.27 5.16 4.59
C PRO A 264 11.94 5.80 4.97
N ASP A 265 11.12 5.10 5.78
CA ASP A 265 9.81 5.59 6.21
C ASP A 265 9.89 6.79 7.19
N CYS A 266 11.10 7.09 7.71
CA CYS A 266 11.36 8.29 8.51
C CYS A 266 11.94 9.46 7.68
N THR A 267 12.01 9.32 6.34
CA THR A 267 12.51 10.37 5.43
C THR A 267 11.54 11.54 5.39
N SER A 268 12.04 12.76 5.54
CA SER A 268 11.22 13.97 5.70
C SER A 268 11.85 15.18 5.03
N ALA A 269 11.01 16.16 4.67
CA ALA A 269 11.46 17.50 4.33
C ALA A 269 11.93 18.32 5.56
N ARG A 270 11.71 17.81 6.75
CA ARG A 270 12.17 18.38 8.01
C ARG A 270 13.30 17.55 8.58
N ARG A 271 14.25 18.22 9.24
CA ARG A 271 15.33 17.52 9.93
C ARG A 271 14.77 16.77 11.14
N PRO A 272 15.15 15.49 11.38
CA PRO A 272 14.78 14.79 12.60
C PRO A 272 15.19 15.57 13.85
N ASN A 273 14.29 15.69 14.80
CA ASN A 273 14.51 16.43 16.06
C ASN A 273 15.32 15.57 17.03
N ARG A 274 16.62 15.80 17.02
CA ARG A 274 17.57 15.02 17.82
C ARG A 274 17.27 15.08 19.32
N GLU A 275 16.87 16.25 19.83
CA GLU A 275 16.61 16.43 21.26
C GLU A 275 15.46 15.53 21.74
N VAL A 276 14.38 15.43 20.95
CA VAL A 276 13.25 14.56 21.25
C VAL A 276 13.60 13.09 21.03
N LEU A 277 14.29 12.77 19.94
CA LEU A 277 14.59 11.39 19.56
C LEU A 277 15.67 10.72 20.46
N GLU A 278 16.52 11.50 21.14
CA GLU A 278 17.54 10.93 22.04
C GLU A 278 16.98 10.09 23.18
N GLN A 279 15.72 10.33 23.57
CA GLN A 279 15.06 9.57 24.62
C GLN A 279 14.48 8.21 24.17
N TYR A 280 14.46 7.92 22.84
CA TYR A 280 13.82 6.74 22.29
C TYR A 280 14.81 5.75 21.66
N ALA A 281 14.56 4.46 21.87
CA ALA A 281 15.38 3.38 21.29
C ALA A 281 15.37 3.38 19.75
N VAL A 282 14.31 3.92 19.12
CA VAL A 282 14.16 4.03 17.65
C VAL A 282 15.01 5.12 17.01
N ARG A 283 15.70 5.97 17.80
CA ARG A 283 16.56 7.06 17.29
C ARG A 283 17.44 6.68 16.10
N PRO A 284 18.09 5.51 16.05
CA PRO A 284 18.93 5.13 14.91
C PRO A 284 18.19 5.09 13.56
N CYS A 285 16.87 4.86 13.55
CA CYS A 285 16.05 4.88 12.34
C CYS A 285 16.00 6.26 11.69
N PHE A 286 16.06 7.32 12.52
CA PHE A 286 16.01 8.72 12.12
C PHE A 286 17.38 9.32 11.77
N GLU A 287 18.45 8.54 11.78
CA GLU A 287 19.78 9.02 11.40
C GLU A 287 19.80 9.44 9.93
N VAL A 288 20.12 10.72 9.67
CA VAL A 288 20.23 11.24 8.30
C VAL A 288 21.43 10.63 7.60
N VAL A 289 21.20 9.95 6.50
CA VAL A 289 22.22 9.30 5.66
C VAL A 289 22.45 10.02 4.34
N GLY A 290 21.59 10.97 3.97
CA GLY A 290 21.71 11.77 2.75
C GLY A 290 20.75 12.94 2.73
N GLU A 291 20.99 13.89 1.83
CA GLU A 291 20.13 15.05 1.60
C GLU A 291 19.96 15.25 0.08
N GLU A 292 18.72 15.58 -0.34
CA GLU A 292 18.40 15.89 -1.73
C GLU A 292 17.60 17.18 -1.79
N ILE A 293 17.97 18.10 -2.69
CA ILE A 293 17.23 19.36 -2.88
C ILE A 293 16.11 19.15 -3.88
N VAL A 294 14.88 19.26 -3.42
CA VAL A 294 13.67 19.13 -4.26
C VAL A 294 12.89 20.43 -4.35
N SER A 295 12.01 20.49 -5.35
CA SER A 295 11.07 21.60 -5.52
C SER A 295 9.76 21.27 -4.81
N PHE A 296 9.28 22.19 -3.99
CA PHE A 296 7.98 22.14 -3.31
C PHE A 296 6.99 23.05 -4.02
N VAL A 297 5.77 22.58 -4.17
CA VAL A 297 4.69 23.33 -4.83
C VAL A 297 3.41 23.19 -3.98
N PRO A 298 2.62 24.26 -3.77
CA PRO A 298 1.28 24.14 -3.17
C PRO A 298 0.36 23.31 -4.07
N TYR A 299 -0.47 22.46 -3.48
CA TYR A 299 -1.40 21.66 -4.29
C TYR A 299 -2.37 22.54 -5.09
N LYS A 300 -2.83 23.64 -4.51
CA LYS A 300 -3.67 24.63 -5.18
C LYS A 300 -3.06 25.13 -6.49
N THR A 301 -1.75 25.35 -6.52
CA THR A 301 -1.03 25.77 -7.72
C THR A 301 -1.07 24.72 -8.83
N LEU A 302 -1.02 23.43 -8.49
CA LEU A 302 -1.15 22.34 -9.46
C LEU A 302 -2.55 22.33 -10.10
N VAL A 303 -3.58 22.56 -9.30
CA VAL A 303 -4.96 22.67 -9.79
C VAL A 303 -5.15 23.90 -10.69
N GLU A 304 -4.67 25.06 -10.28
CA GLU A 304 -4.71 26.31 -11.08
C GLU A 304 -3.97 26.19 -12.42
N ARG A 305 -2.90 25.38 -12.46
CA ARG A 305 -2.14 25.09 -13.69
C ARG A 305 -2.77 23.97 -14.54
N GLY A 306 -3.87 23.36 -14.11
CA GLY A 306 -4.52 22.25 -14.80
C GLY A 306 -3.71 20.93 -14.79
N VAL A 307 -2.75 20.79 -13.90
CA VAL A 307 -1.93 19.60 -13.73
C VAL A 307 -2.68 18.51 -12.93
N ALA A 308 -3.45 18.96 -11.93
CA ALA A 308 -4.24 18.09 -11.06
C ALA A 308 -5.69 18.59 -10.94
N GLY A 309 -6.60 17.71 -10.48
CA GLY A 309 -7.97 18.03 -10.14
C GLY A 309 -8.12 18.48 -8.68
N ALA A 310 -9.20 19.19 -8.34
CA ALA A 310 -9.53 19.51 -6.95
C ALA A 310 -9.83 18.20 -6.18
N PRO A 311 -9.33 18.03 -4.95
CA PRO A 311 -9.49 16.77 -4.22
C PRO A 311 -10.89 16.61 -3.65
N ASP A 312 -11.49 15.44 -3.83
CA ASP A 312 -12.64 14.99 -3.06
C ASP A 312 -12.21 14.24 -1.79
N PHE A 313 -11.08 13.56 -1.89
CA PHE A 313 -10.41 12.89 -0.77
C PHE A 313 -8.89 13.13 -0.85
N LEU A 314 -8.30 13.39 0.30
CA LEU A 314 -6.88 13.67 0.45
C LEU A 314 -6.26 12.72 1.49
N LYS A 315 -5.18 12.01 1.13
CA LYS A 315 -4.34 11.26 2.08
C LYS A 315 -3.00 11.97 2.17
N LEU A 316 -2.51 12.15 3.38
CA LEU A 316 -1.21 12.75 3.68
C LEU A 316 -0.37 11.81 4.55
N ASP A 317 0.87 11.59 4.13
CA ASP A 317 1.89 10.85 4.86
C ASP A 317 3.25 11.42 4.40
N VAL A 318 3.57 12.56 4.95
CA VAL A 318 4.72 13.37 4.53
C VAL A 318 5.70 13.66 5.68
N GLN A 319 5.55 12.88 6.74
CA GLN A 319 6.49 12.82 7.84
C GLN A 319 6.81 14.21 8.44
N GLY A 320 5.75 14.87 8.98
CA GLY A 320 5.86 16.14 9.70
C GLY A 320 5.66 17.40 8.86
N LEU A 321 5.17 17.27 7.59
CA LEU A 321 4.84 18.42 6.72
C LEU A 321 3.33 18.53 6.41
N GLU A 322 2.50 17.73 7.06
CA GLU A 322 1.05 17.61 6.82
C GLU A 322 0.34 18.96 6.91
N TYR A 323 0.69 19.75 7.92
CA TYR A 323 0.09 21.08 8.13
C TYR A 323 0.34 22.01 6.94
N GLU A 324 1.59 22.11 6.47
CA GLU A 324 1.99 22.96 5.35
C GLU A 324 1.39 22.49 4.03
N VAL A 325 1.23 21.18 3.83
CA VAL A 325 0.52 20.64 2.66
C VAL A 325 -0.95 21.02 2.70
N LEU A 326 -1.61 20.97 3.87
CA LEU A 326 -2.99 21.42 4.05
C LEU A 326 -3.12 22.93 3.79
N GLU A 327 -2.20 23.77 4.30
CA GLU A 327 -2.15 25.20 3.96
C GLU A 327 -2.01 25.42 2.45
N GLY A 328 -1.15 24.61 1.78
CA GLY A 328 -0.97 24.66 0.33
C GLY A 328 -2.16 24.20 -0.50
N CYS A 329 -3.12 23.48 0.09
CA CYS A 329 -4.41 23.20 -0.51
C CYS A 329 -5.34 24.41 -0.46
N GLY A 330 -5.22 25.26 0.57
CA GLY A 330 -6.02 26.47 0.72
C GLY A 330 -7.54 26.23 0.65
N ASP A 331 -8.24 27.06 -0.13
CA ASP A 331 -9.70 26.98 -0.31
C ASP A 331 -10.19 25.69 -0.99
N LEU A 332 -9.32 24.91 -1.65
CA LEU A 332 -9.68 23.60 -2.19
C LEU A 332 -10.20 22.65 -1.10
N LEU A 333 -9.74 22.80 0.14
CA LEU A 333 -10.23 22.04 1.29
C LEU A 333 -11.74 22.22 1.50
N SER A 334 -12.29 23.35 1.07
CA SER A 334 -13.74 23.60 1.15
C SER A 334 -14.56 22.69 0.22
N GLY A 335 -13.99 22.12 -0.82
CA GLY A 335 -14.62 21.13 -1.70
C GLY A 335 -14.35 19.69 -1.30
N CYS A 336 -13.30 19.44 -0.53
CA CYS A 336 -12.87 18.11 -0.10
C CYS A 336 -13.85 17.52 0.92
N THR A 337 -14.20 16.25 0.82
CA THR A 337 -15.16 15.56 1.70
C THR A 337 -14.52 14.74 2.79
N GLY A 338 -13.29 14.26 2.58
CA GLY A 338 -12.56 13.47 3.56
C GLY A 338 -11.05 13.65 3.47
N ILE A 339 -10.39 13.51 4.61
CA ILE A 339 -8.92 13.57 4.74
C ILE A 339 -8.49 12.43 5.65
N GLU A 340 -7.50 11.68 5.23
CA GLU A 340 -6.76 10.71 6.04
C GLU A 340 -5.32 11.20 6.14
N LEU A 341 -4.77 11.27 7.34
CA LEU A 341 -3.40 11.72 7.53
C LEU A 341 -2.73 11.02 8.70
N GLU A 342 -1.40 10.92 8.60
CA GLU A 342 -0.54 10.58 9.72
C GLU A 342 -0.12 11.87 10.43
N ALA A 343 -0.09 11.87 11.74
CA ALA A 343 0.31 13.04 12.51
C ALA A 343 0.97 12.67 13.84
N HIS A 344 1.79 13.56 14.35
CA HIS A 344 2.57 13.34 15.55
C HIS A 344 2.00 14.08 16.78
N TYR A 345 2.12 13.43 17.94
CA TYR A 345 1.83 14.05 19.24
C TYR A 345 3.06 14.77 19.83
N TYR A 346 4.26 14.36 19.42
CA TYR A 346 5.55 14.92 19.84
C TYR A 346 6.34 15.36 18.60
N PRO A 347 7.14 16.45 18.70
CA PRO A 347 7.85 16.99 17.55
C PRO A 347 9.04 16.10 17.15
N LEU A 348 8.77 15.01 16.42
CA LEU A 348 9.81 14.10 15.93
C LEU A 348 10.73 14.77 14.90
N TYR A 349 10.24 15.81 14.24
CA TYR A 349 10.99 16.62 13.29
C TYR A 349 11.03 18.09 13.74
N GLU A 350 12.12 18.79 13.40
CA GLU A 350 12.31 20.19 13.79
C GLU A 350 11.25 21.11 13.19
N GLY A 351 10.53 21.84 14.04
CA GLY A 351 9.53 22.84 13.65
C GLY A 351 8.28 22.28 12.99
N GLU A 352 7.98 20.98 13.11
CA GLU A 352 6.71 20.43 12.67
C GLU A 352 5.53 20.95 13.48
N ARG A 353 4.38 20.97 12.84
CA ARG A 353 3.07 21.27 13.46
C ARG A 353 2.45 19.97 13.95
N LEU A 354 2.02 19.96 15.20
CA LEU A 354 1.51 18.77 15.84
C LEU A 354 0.01 18.54 15.57
N PHE A 355 -0.46 17.34 15.89
CA PHE A 355 -1.82 16.90 15.64
C PHE A 355 -2.91 17.89 16.14
N GLY A 356 -2.69 18.54 17.28
CA GLY A 356 -3.61 19.54 17.81
C GLY A 356 -3.79 20.76 16.88
N GLU A 357 -2.72 21.24 16.26
CA GLU A 357 -2.73 22.36 15.32
C GLU A 357 -3.42 21.97 14.01
N ILE A 358 -3.23 20.72 13.56
CA ILE A 358 -3.91 20.17 12.37
C ILE A 358 -5.42 20.08 12.62
N ILE A 359 -5.84 19.64 13.80
CA ILE A 359 -7.28 19.63 14.18
C ILE A 359 -7.87 21.05 14.11
N GLU A 360 -7.18 22.06 14.67
CA GLU A 360 -7.63 23.44 14.66
C GLU A 360 -7.77 24.00 13.23
N LEU A 361 -6.75 23.74 12.39
CA LEU A 361 -6.79 24.13 10.98
C LEU A 361 -8.02 23.53 10.27
N LEU A 362 -8.20 22.21 10.39
CA LEU A 362 -9.27 21.49 9.70
C LEU A 362 -10.66 21.82 10.24
N ASP A 363 -10.80 22.13 11.53
CA ASP A 363 -12.05 22.63 12.12
C ASP A 363 -12.50 23.94 11.46
N GLY A 364 -11.54 24.83 11.15
CA GLY A 364 -11.78 26.08 10.41
C GLY A 364 -12.39 25.86 9.01
N PHE A 365 -12.14 24.74 8.37
CA PHE A 365 -12.73 24.32 7.11
C PHE A 365 -14.01 23.46 7.27
N GLY A 366 -14.48 23.26 8.50
CA GLY A 366 -15.68 22.49 8.82
C GLY A 366 -15.49 20.97 8.79
N PHE A 367 -14.26 20.49 8.91
CA PHE A 367 -13.97 19.07 9.13
C PHE A 367 -14.18 18.68 10.58
N ARG A 368 -14.47 17.40 10.79
CA ARG A 368 -14.56 16.79 12.12
C ARG A 368 -13.70 15.53 12.16
N LEU A 369 -12.94 15.38 13.23
CA LEU A 369 -12.22 14.14 13.51
C LEU A 369 -13.23 13.00 13.70
N ARG A 370 -13.08 11.95 12.88
CA ARG A 370 -14.00 10.79 12.88
C ARG A 370 -13.36 9.55 13.48
N LYS A 371 -12.05 9.41 13.29
CA LYS A 371 -11.29 8.27 13.76
C LYS A 371 -9.86 8.72 14.03
N ALA A 372 -9.30 8.23 15.13
CA ALA A 372 -7.89 8.35 15.46
C ALA A 372 -7.41 6.97 15.89
N THR A 373 -6.47 6.42 15.15
CA THR A 373 -5.93 5.09 15.40
C THR A 373 -4.45 5.24 15.75
N PRO A 374 -4.02 4.86 16.96
CA PRO A 374 -2.61 4.80 17.29
C PRO A 374 -1.82 4.00 16.26
N GLN A 375 -0.74 4.56 15.74
CA GLN A 375 0.09 3.92 14.72
C GLN A 375 1.38 3.41 15.35
N HIS A 376 2.18 4.30 15.93
CA HIS A 376 3.43 3.94 16.57
C HIS A 376 3.50 4.43 18.01
N SER A 377 4.14 3.60 18.84
CA SER A 377 4.51 3.95 20.21
C SER A 377 6.02 3.75 20.37
N PHE A 378 6.71 4.76 20.87
CA PHE A 378 8.14 4.67 21.16
C PHE A 378 8.33 4.55 22.66
N ASP A 379 8.90 3.41 23.10
CA ASP A 379 9.19 3.10 24.52
C ASP A 379 7.98 3.29 25.47
N GLY A 380 6.75 3.15 24.91
CA GLY A 380 5.49 3.28 25.65
C GLY A 380 4.74 4.61 25.40
N ASP A 381 5.39 5.63 24.89
CA ASP A 381 4.73 6.88 24.51
C ASP A 381 4.02 6.72 23.17
N LEU A 382 2.76 7.12 23.10
CA LEU A 382 2.04 7.23 21.85
C LEU A 382 2.54 8.45 21.08
N VAL A 383 3.27 8.24 20.00
CA VAL A 383 3.92 9.31 19.25
C VAL A 383 3.22 9.65 17.95
N GLU A 384 2.51 8.70 17.36
CA GLU A 384 1.94 8.83 16.01
C GLU A 384 0.52 8.29 15.94
N VAL A 385 -0.30 8.95 15.15
CA VAL A 385 -1.71 8.61 14.93
C VAL A 385 -2.07 8.68 13.46
N ASN A 386 -2.79 7.67 12.98
CA ASN A 386 -3.56 7.77 11.74
C ASN A 386 -4.94 8.36 12.04
N ALA A 387 -5.21 9.53 11.50
CA ALA A 387 -6.42 10.29 11.74
C ALA A 387 -7.27 10.42 10.48
N VAL A 388 -8.56 10.25 10.63
CA VAL A 388 -9.55 10.44 9.58
C VAL A 388 -10.47 11.59 9.93
N PHE A 389 -10.57 12.54 9.03
CA PHE A 389 -11.47 13.68 9.11
C PHE A 389 -12.48 13.63 7.97
N THR A 390 -13.71 14.02 8.23
CA THR A 390 -14.70 14.25 7.18
C THR A 390 -15.40 15.59 7.38
N ARG A 391 -15.83 16.21 6.29
CA ARG A 391 -16.61 17.44 6.39
C ARG A 391 -17.91 17.20 7.14
N SER A 392 -18.28 18.18 7.93
CA SER A 392 -19.60 18.21 8.57
C SER A 392 -20.68 18.29 7.49
N PRO A 393 -21.74 17.46 7.54
CA PRO A 393 -22.81 17.48 6.54
C PRO A 393 -23.46 18.87 6.37
N GLN A 394 -23.47 19.66 7.44
CA GLN A 394 -24.00 21.02 7.43
C GLN A 394 -23.17 22.00 6.58
N CYS A 395 -21.89 21.67 6.35
CA CYS A 395 -20.96 22.44 5.52
C CYS A 395 -21.00 22.03 4.04
N ILE A 396 -21.84 21.06 3.64
CA ILE A 396 -21.95 20.54 2.28
C ILE A 396 -23.29 20.98 1.68
N ALA A 397 -23.21 21.86 0.69
CA ALA A 397 -24.41 22.44 0.09
C ALA A 397 -25.00 21.55 -1.04
N SER A 398 -24.16 20.88 -1.83
CA SER A 398 -24.59 20.14 -3.01
C SER A 398 -24.98 18.69 -2.72
N ASP A 399 -25.87 18.12 -3.53
CA ASP A 399 -26.23 16.70 -3.47
C ASP A 399 -25.04 15.81 -3.85
N GLU A 400 -24.25 16.22 -4.84
CA GLU A 400 -23.03 15.55 -5.23
C GLU A 400 -22.02 15.47 -4.07
N GLY A 401 -21.80 16.58 -3.36
CA GLY A 401 -20.93 16.58 -2.18
C GLY A 401 -21.43 15.67 -1.07
N ARG A 402 -22.76 15.57 -0.87
CA ARG A 402 -23.36 14.62 0.09
C ARG A 402 -23.16 13.18 -0.34
N LEU A 403 -23.26 12.89 -1.65
CA LEU A 403 -22.98 11.58 -2.22
C LEU A 403 -21.52 11.18 -2.02
N LYS A 404 -20.58 12.10 -2.31
CA LYS A 404 -19.13 11.90 -2.11
C LYS A 404 -18.80 11.66 -0.63
N LEU A 405 -19.42 12.43 0.28
CA LEU A 405 -19.26 12.21 1.72
C LEU A 405 -19.78 10.84 2.16
N ALA A 406 -20.93 10.40 1.64
CA ALA A 406 -21.50 9.09 1.95
C ALA A 406 -20.58 7.95 1.47
N LEU A 407 -19.96 8.11 0.29
CA LEU A 407 -18.96 7.16 -0.20
C LEU A 407 -17.75 7.10 0.74
N VAL A 408 -17.19 8.24 1.16
CA VAL A 408 -16.05 8.29 2.10
C VAL A 408 -16.40 7.60 3.42
N ASP A 409 -17.57 7.92 4.01
CA ASP A 409 -18.02 7.30 5.26
C ASP A 409 -18.11 5.78 5.14
N ARG A 410 -18.61 5.27 4.02
CA ARG A 410 -18.77 3.84 3.77
C ARG A 410 -17.42 3.14 3.50
N VAL A 411 -16.57 3.75 2.69
CA VAL A 411 -15.24 3.21 2.35
C VAL A 411 -14.37 3.09 3.59
N LEU A 412 -14.39 4.11 4.46
CA LEU A 412 -13.59 4.16 5.68
C LEU A 412 -14.29 3.54 6.89
N HIS A 413 -15.49 2.94 6.70
CA HIS A 413 -16.31 2.36 7.77
C HIS A 413 -16.60 3.35 8.91
N LEU A 414 -16.97 4.57 8.55
CA LEU A 414 -17.30 5.62 9.49
C LEU A 414 -18.80 5.62 9.78
N ASP A 415 -19.22 4.91 10.80
CA ASP A 415 -20.63 4.89 11.21
C ASP A 415 -21.09 6.26 11.69
N ARG A 416 -22.01 6.91 10.95
CA ARG A 416 -22.71 8.12 11.42
C ARG A 416 -23.87 7.80 12.37
N HIS A 417 -24.28 6.52 12.43
CA HIS A 417 -25.44 6.07 13.19
C HIS A 417 -25.11 5.10 14.33
N GLY A 418 -23.85 4.73 14.50
CA GLY A 418 -23.47 3.52 15.26
C GLY A 418 -22.98 3.71 16.68
N HIS A 419 -22.95 4.79 17.36
CA HIS A 419 -22.71 4.88 18.81
C HIS A 419 -23.23 6.21 19.43
N GLY A 420 -23.94 7.01 18.66
CA GLY A 420 -24.51 8.29 19.15
C GLY A 420 -25.72 8.14 20.05
N SER A 421 -26.23 6.92 20.24
CA SER A 421 -27.60 6.82 20.71
C SER A 421 -27.80 6.72 22.21
N ILE A 422 -26.77 6.38 22.99
CA ILE A 422 -27.00 6.28 24.45
C ILE A 422 -27.44 7.63 25.06
N LEU A 423 -26.87 8.72 24.56
CA LEU A 423 -27.32 10.04 24.98
C LEU A 423 -28.50 10.55 24.15
N ALA A 424 -28.54 10.32 22.84
CA ALA A 424 -29.60 10.78 21.96
C ALA A 424 -30.95 10.13 22.23
N ASP A 425 -30.99 8.85 22.59
CA ASP A 425 -32.20 8.14 22.96
C ASP A 425 -32.76 8.62 24.32
N GLN A 426 -31.88 9.12 25.20
CA GLN A 426 -32.31 9.74 26.47
C GLN A 426 -32.94 11.14 26.29
N PHE A 427 -32.65 11.81 25.16
CA PHE A 427 -33.16 13.18 24.88
C PHE A 427 -34.17 13.24 23.73
N ARG A 428 -34.61 12.12 23.16
CA ARG A 428 -35.79 12.06 22.30
C ARG A 428 -37.00 12.19 23.22
N ALA A 429 -37.61 13.35 23.17
CA ALA A 429 -38.90 13.56 23.85
C ALA A 429 -39.94 12.57 23.31
N PRO A 430 -40.91 12.15 24.13
CA PRO A 430 -41.96 11.21 23.79
C PRO A 430 -42.84 11.71 22.64
#